data_9afab1cf711f6988d0a5fbe5d66d805e
#
_entry.id   9afab1cf711f6988d0a5fbe5d66d805e
#
_cell.length_a   1.000
_cell.length_b   1.000
_cell.length_c   1.000
_cell.angle_alpha   90.00
_cell.angle_beta   90.00
_cell.angle_gamma   90.00
#
_symmetry.space_group_name_H-M   'P 1'
#
loop_
_entity.id
_entity.type
_entity.pdbx_description
1 polymer ?
#
loop_
_entity_poly.entity_id
_entity_poly.type
_entity_poly.pdbx_seq_one_letter_code
_entity_poly.pdbx_strand_id
1 'polypeptide(L)'
;MFHKIKNVKAYPDYKILVQFSEGITKIYNVKQLIENNPMFKRLKNEELFYSVQVDIGGYGIIWDEDIDISCDELFENGKVIETLFDGLMAFSDATLIWGLNESTLRKAISYGKLIEGIDVCKYGKQWVVSMEAMEREYGIPKNSHLRCNNTKKEKM
;
A
#
# COMPACT_ATOMS: atom_id res chain seq x y z
N MET A 1 -13.53 -1.73 -14.21
CA MET A 1 -13.16 -0.84 -13.08
C MET A 1 -11.76 -0.29 -13.35
N PHE A 2 -11.62 0.99 -13.34
CA PHE A 2 -10.32 1.61 -13.61
C PHE A 2 -9.50 1.68 -12.33
N HIS A 3 -8.31 1.11 -12.36
CA HIS A 3 -7.35 1.14 -11.26
C HIS A 3 -6.46 2.37 -11.39
N LYS A 4 -6.93 3.50 -10.91
CA LYS A 4 -6.16 4.75 -11.02
C LYS A 4 -4.87 4.70 -10.20
N ILE A 5 -3.81 5.21 -10.79
CA ILE A 5 -2.51 5.32 -10.15
C ILE A 5 -2.45 6.62 -9.36
N LYS A 6 -2.04 6.52 -8.10
CA LYS A 6 -1.85 7.65 -7.20
C LYS A 6 -0.40 8.13 -7.20
N ASN A 7 0.54 7.19 -7.10
CA ASN A 7 1.98 7.46 -7.07
C ASN A 7 2.76 6.41 -7.84
N VAL A 8 3.91 6.82 -8.36
CA VAL A 8 4.89 5.93 -8.98
C VAL A 8 6.29 6.31 -8.49
N LYS A 9 7.14 5.32 -8.31
CA LYS A 9 8.54 5.52 -7.96
C LYS A 9 9.40 4.47 -8.62
N ALA A 10 10.47 4.92 -9.28
CA ALA A 10 11.47 4.02 -9.86
C ALA A 10 12.44 3.53 -8.78
N TYR A 11 12.81 2.27 -8.88
CA TYR A 11 13.79 1.61 -8.02
C TYR A 11 14.91 0.99 -8.85
N PRO A 12 16.04 0.67 -8.23
CA PRO A 12 17.14 -0.03 -8.93
C PRO A 12 16.68 -1.34 -9.56
N ASP A 13 17.41 -1.79 -10.58
CA ASP A 13 17.14 -3.00 -11.34
C ASP A 13 15.82 -2.94 -12.13
N TYR A 14 15.51 -1.76 -12.67
CA TYR A 14 14.33 -1.51 -13.52
C TYR A 14 13.01 -1.92 -12.91
N LYS A 15 12.88 -1.76 -11.61
CA LYS A 15 11.64 -1.98 -10.88
C LYS A 15 10.89 -0.67 -10.66
N ILE A 16 9.57 -0.74 -10.75
CA ILE A 16 8.70 0.40 -10.49
C ILE A 16 7.71 0.03 -9.40
N LEU A 17 7.65 0.86 -8.39
CA LEU A 17 6.63 0.79 -7.36
C LEU A 17 5.44 1.64 -7.79
N VAL A 18 4.26 1.04 -7.85
CA VAL A 18 3.02 1.71 -8.24
C VAL A 18 2.02 1.62 -7.11
N GLN A 19 1.56 2.77 -6.66
CA GLN A 19 0.52 2.86 -5.65
C GLN A 19 -0.80 3.26 -6.33
N PHE A 20 -1.81 2.41 -6.19
CA PHE A 20 -3.14 2.66 -6.73
C PHE A 20 -4.02 3.41 -5.74
N SER A 21 -5.01 4.14 -6.25
CA SER A 21 -5.93 4.94 -5.43
C SER A 21 -6.74 4.13 -4.44
N GLU A 22 -6.93 2.85 -4.70
CA GLU A 22 -7.62 1.88 -3.82
C GLU A 22 -6.76 1.36 -2.65
N GLY A 23 -5.53 1.87 -2.51
CA GLY A 23 -4.62 1.49 -1.42
C GLY A 23 -3.75 0.27 -1.70
N ILE A 24 -3.84 -0.30 -2.91
CA ILE A 24 -2.99 -1.42 -3.32
C ILE A 24 -1.65 -0.88 -3.82
N THR A 25 -0.57 -1.52 -3.40
CA THR A 25 0.78 -1.20 -3.90
C THR A 25 1.33 -2.43 -4.62
N LYS A 26 1.81 -2.22 -5.82
CA LYS A 26 2.42 -3.28 -6.63
C LYS A 26 3.81 -2.88 -7.08
N ILE A 27 4.66 -3.89 -7.26
CA ILE A 27 5.95 -3.73 -7.92
C ILE A 27 5.87 -4.34 -9.32
N TYR A 28 6.39 -3.62 -10.30
CA TYR A 28 6.41 -4.04 -11.69
C TYR A 28 7.84 -4.04 -12.22
N ASN A 29 8.25 -5.12 -12.88
CA ASN A 29 9.58 -5.25 -13.45
C ASN A 29 9.54 -4.87 -14.93
N VAL A 30 10.17 -3.77 -15.29
CA VAL A 30 10.20 -3.25 -16.67
C VAL A 30 11.23 -3.95 -17.54
N LYS A 31 12.10 -4.76 -16.94
CA LYS A 31 13.26 -5.37 -17.63
C LYS A 31 12.89 -6.15 -18.89
N GLN A 32 11.80 -6.93 -18.83
CA GLN A 32 11.34 -7.68 -20.01
C GLN A 32 10.88 -6.78 -21.16
N LEU A 33 10.21 -5.67 -20.84
CA LEU A 33 9.82 -4.69 -21.85
C LEU A 33 11.05 -4.04 -22.50
N ILE A 34 12.06 -3.73 -21.71
CA ILE A 34 13.32 -3.15 -22.19
C ILE A 34 14.04 -4.13 -23.13
N GLU A 35 14.02 -5.41 -22.81
CA GLU A 35 14.68 -6.44 -23.62
C GLU A 35 13.94 -6.75 -24.93
N ASN A 36 12.60 -6.76 -24.88
CA ASN A 36 11.76 -7.27 -25.97
C ASN A 36 11.13 -6.19 -26.84
N ASN A 37 11.10 -4.95 -26.39
CA ASN A 37 10.44 -3.86 -27.11
C ASN A 37 11.44 -2.73 -27.41
N PRO A 38 11.67 -2.41 -28.71
CA PRO A 38 12.62 -1.35 -29.09
C PRO A 38 12.32 0.02 -28.48
N MET A 39 11.07 0.37 -28.27
CA MET A 39 10.70 1.66 -27.67
C MET A 39 11.17 1.76 -26.21
N PHE A 40 11.07 0.67 -25.46
CA PHE A 40 11.49 0.63 -24.06
C PHE A 40 13.02 0.56 -23.87
N LYS A 41 13.79 0.25 -24.90
CA LYS A 41 15.26 0.21 -24.82
C LYS A 41 15.89 1.53 -24.39
N ARG A 42 15.23 2.65 -24.63
CA ARG A 42 15.66 3.97 -24.18
C ARG A 42 15.72 4.08 -22.64
N LEU A 43 14.96 3.27 -21.93
CA LEU A 43 14.95 3.20 -20.47
C LEU A 43 16.22 2.58 -19.88
N LYS A 44 17.13 2.04 -20.70
CA LYS A 44 18.50 1.69 -20.28
C LYS A 44 19.27 2.91 -19.78
N ASN A 45 18.90 4.09 -20.24
CA ASN A 45 19.36 5.35 -19.66
C ASN A 45 18.69 5.52 -18.28
N GLU A 46 19.48 5.41 -17.22
CA GLU A 46 18.97 5.47 -15.84
C GLU A 46 18.31 6.81 -15.53
N GLU A 47 18.87 7.90 -16.00
CA GLU A 47 18.29 9.24 -15.79
C GLU A 47 16.87 9.31 -16.36
N LEU A 48 16.65 8.79 -17.56
CA LEU A 48 15.32 8.71 -18.15
C LEU A 48 14.44 7.76 -17.34
N PHE A 49 14.92 6.59 -16.96
CA PHE A 49 14.15 5.61 -16.18
C PHE A 49 13.65 6.19 -14.87
N TYR A 50 14.49 6.91 -14.13
CA TYR A 50 14.11 7.54 -12.86
C TYR A 50 13.19 8.76 -13.00
N SER A 51 12.99 9.27 -14.23
CA SER A 51 12.09 10.39 -14.49
C SER A 51 10.61 10.02 -14.62
N VAL A 52 10.25 8.77 -14.38
CA VAL A 52 8.88 8.28 -14.49
C VAL A 52 7.89 9.11 -13.67
N GLN A 53 6.74 9.38 -14.26
CA GLN A 53 5.66 10.15 -13.63
C GLN A 53 4.31 9.46 -13.86
N VAL A 54 3.35 9.77 -12.99
CA VAL A 54 1.96 9.38 -13.20
C VAL A 54 1.38 10.24 -14.32
N ASP A 55 0.71 9.61 -15.26
CA ASP A 55 0.03 10.31 -16.34
C ASP A 55 -1.17 11.11 -15.82
N ILE A 56 -1.59 12.09 -16.61
CA ILE A 56 -2.75 12.94 -16.30
C ILE A 56 -3.99 12.05 -16.09
N GLY A 57 -4.62 12.20 -14.94
CA GLY A 57 -5.79 11.40 -14.57
C GLY A 57 -5.48 10.05 -13.91
N GLY A 58 -4.22 9.62 -13.85
CA GLY A 58 -3.83 8.37 -13.20
C GLY A 58 -4.07 7.11 -14.00
N TYR A 59 -4.24 7.22 -15.32
CA TYR A 59 -4.52 6.08 -16.20
C TYR A 59 -3.29 5.29 -16.63
N GLY A 60 -2.11 5.75 -16.29
CA GLY A 60 -0.86 5.11 -16.61
C GLY A 60 0.33 5.83 -15.98
N ILE A 61 1.51 5.37 -16.35
CA ILE A 61 2.78 6.03 -16.03
C ILE A 61 3.48 6.39 -17.33
N ILE A 62 4.20 7.49 -17.34
CA ILE A 62 4.91 7.99 -18.53
C ILE A 62 6.34 8.34 -18.17
N TRP A 63 7.24 8.16 -19.16
CA TRP A 63 8.61 8.68 -19.15
C TRP A 63 8.75 9.85 -20.10
N ASP A 64 8.16 9.71 -21.29
CA ASP A 64 8.06 10.75 -22.30
C ASP A 64 6.84 10.49 -23.20
N GLU A 65 6.71 11.25 -24.30
CA GLU A 65 5.56 11.15 -25.21
C GLU A 65 5.42 9.76 -25.89
N ASP A 66 6.50 8.99 -25.97
CA ASP A 66 6.53 7.70 -26.68
C ASP A 66 6.56 6.49 -25.75
N ILE A 67 6.87 6.67 -24.47
CA ILE A 67 7.07 5.57 -23.53
C ILE A 67 6.11 5.70 -22.34
N ASP A 68 5.12 4.84 -22.34
CA ASP A 68 4.11 4.77 -21.28
C ASP A 68 3.71 3.32 -20.99
N ILE A 69 3.15 3.10 -19.83
CA ILE A 69 2.51 1.83 -19.46
C ILE A 69 1.14 2.15 -18.84
N SER A 70 0.11 1.43 -19.29
CA SER A 70 -1.24 1.64 -18.79
C SER A 70 -1.42 1.15 -17.36
N CYS A 71 -2.38 1.73 -16.66
CA CYS A 71 -2.75 1.28 -15.31
C CYS A 71 -3.22 -0.19 -15.28
N ASP A 72 -3.90 -0.64 -16.34
CA ASP A 72 -4.38 -2.02 -16.43
C ASP A 72 -3.21 -3.01 -16.53
N GLU A 73 -2.22 -2.72 -17.36
CA GLU A 73 -1.02 -3.55 -17.46
C GLU A 73 -0.28 -3.64 -16.12
N LEU A 74 -0.10 -2.51 -15.46
CA LEU A 74 0.57 -2.46 -14.15
C LEU A 74 -0.22 -3.20 -13.06
N PHE A 75 -1.53 -3.12 -13.11
CA PHE A 75 -2.39 -3.79 -12.15
C PHE A 75 -2.41 -5.31 -12.36
N GLU A 76 -2.57 -5.75 -13.59
CA GLU A 76 -2.67 -7.18 -13.92
C GLU A 76 -1.33 -7.92 -13.76
N ASN A 77 -0.23 -7.32 -14.18
CA ASN A 77 1.07 -7.97 -14.23
C ASN A 77 2.04 -7.54 -13.13
N GLY A 78 1.72 -6.52 -12.34
CA GLY A 78 2.45 -6.16 -11.15
C GLY A 78 2.20 -7.13 -10.00
N LYS A 79 3.20 -7.32 -9.12
CA LYS A 79 3.08 -8.14 -7.93
C LYS A 79 2.71 -7.28 -6.73
N VAL A 80 1.69 -7.70 -5.98
CA VAL A 80 1.31 -7.05 -4.72
C VAL A 80 2.46 -7.18 -3.73
N ILE A 81 2.82 -6.08 -3.09
CA ILE A 81 3.82 -6.08 -2.01
C ILE A 81 3.18 -5.68 -0.69
N GLU A 82 3.73 -6.21 0.38
CA GLU A 82 3.41 -5.80 1.74
C GLU A 82 4.42 -4.76 2.21
N THR A 83 3.92 -3.74 2.89
CA THR A 83 4.75 -2.71 3.51
C THR A 83 4.68 -2.80 5.02
N LEU A 84 5.61 -2.13 5.72
CA LEU A 84 5.62 -2.08 7.18
C LEU A 84 4.38 -1.40 7.77
N PHE A 85 3.66 -0.63 6.96
CA PHE A 85 2.47 0.11 7.40
C PHE A 85 1.16 -0.61 7.10
N ASP A 86 1.23 -1.73 6.36
CA ASP A 86 0.04 -2.52 6.06
C ASP A 86 -0.55 -3.11 7.33
N GLY A 87 -1.86 -2.96 7.49
CA GLY A 87 -2.56 -3.49 8.65
C GLY A 87 -2.30 -2.74 9.95
N LEU A 88 -1.64 -1.58 9.92
CA LEU A 88 -1.47 -0.71 11.08
C LEU A 88 -2.53 0.39 11.09
N MET A 89 -3.04 0.72 12.28
CA MET A 89 -4.00 1.80 12.44
C MET A 89 -3.84 2.48 13.80
N ALA A 90 -4.24 3.75 13.86
CA ALA A 90 -4.29 4.48 15.12
C ALA A 90 -5.39 3.90 16.04
N PHE A 91 -5.24 4.05 17.35
CA PHE A 91 -6.26 3.63 18.30
C PHE A 91 -7.62 4.28 18.04
N SER A 92 -7.64 5.56 17.65
CA SER A 92 -8.87 6.26 17.28
C SER A 92 -9.62 5.58 16.13
N ASP A 93 -8.91 5.12 15.12
CA ASP A 93 -9.50 4.42 13.99
C ASP A 93 -9.96 3.01 14.38
N ALA A 94 -9.15 2.29 15.13
CA ALA A 94 -9.50 0.96 15.63
C ALA A 94 -10.75 0.99 16.50
N THR A 95 -10.88 1.97 17.37
CA THR A 95 -12.06 2.12 18.23
C THR A 95 -13.33 2.39 17.43
N LEU A 96 -13.24 3.19 16.37
CA LEU A 96 -14.34 3.43 15.45
C LEU A 96 -14.78 2.14 14.74
N ILE A 97 -13.82 1.42 14.20
CA ILE A 97 -14.06 0.22 13.40
C ILE A 97 -14.66 -0.92 14.25
N TRP A 98 -14.14 -1.12 15.46
CA TRP A 98 -14.62 -2.19 16.37
C TRP A 98 -15.69 -1.74 17.36
N GLY A 99 -16.04 -0.46 17.39
CA GLY A 99 -17.03 0.08 18.32
C GLY A 99 -16.58 0.02 19.78
N LEU A 100 -15.32 0.33 20.04
CA LEU A 100 -14.70 0.31 21.36
C LEU A 100 -14.28 1.72 21.80
N ASN A 101 -13.77 1.82 23.02
CA ASN A 101 -13.16 3.03 23.55
C ASN A 101 -11.63 2.87 23.61
N GLU A 102 -10.89 3.95 23.47
CA GLU A 102 -9.43 3.93 23.60
C GLU A 102 -8.98 3.42 24.99
N SER A 103 -9.74 3.72 26.03
CA SER A 103 -9.47 3.20 27.37
C SER A 103 -9.52 1.67 27.43
N THR A 104 -10.39 1.04 26.65
CA THR A 104 -10.46 -0.42 26.53
C THR A 104 -9.14 -0.98 25.97
N LEU A 105 -8.60 -0.36 24.92
CA LEU A 105 -7.33 -0.77 24.32
C LEU A 105 -6.14 -0.54 25.26
N ARG A 106 -6.12 0.58 25.98
CA ARG A 106 -5.08 0.86 26.98
C ARG A 106 -5.10 -0.15 28.13
N LYS A 107 -6.27 -0.50 28.61
CA LYS A 107 -6.44 -1.56 29.64
C LYS A 107 -5.98 -2.91 29.12
N ALA A 108 -6.25 -3.23 27.85
CA ALA A 108 -5.79 -4.46 27.23
C ALA A 108 -4.27 -4.57 27.22
N ILE A 109 -3.55 -3.46 27.05
CA ILE A 109 -2.09 -3.41 27.18
C ILE A 109 -1.68 -3.75 28.61
N SER A 110 -2.30 -3.11 29.59
CA SER A 110 -2.01 -3.32 31.03
C SER A 110 -2.24 -4.75 31.47
N TYR A 111 -3.25 -5.43 30.90
CA TYR A 111 -3.56 -6.83 31.22
C TYR A 111 -2.78 -7.84 30.40
N GLY A 112 -1.94 -7.40 29.47
CA GLY A 112 -1.15 -8.30 28.61
C GLY A 112 -1.94 -8.92 27.47
N LYS A 113 -3.17 -8.46 27.21
CA LYS A 113 -3.98 -8.90 26.08
C LYS A 113 -3.46 -8.37 24.77
N LEU A 114 -2.98 -7.12 24.74
CA LEU A 114 -2.26 -6.49 23.65
C LEU A 114 -0.83 -6.24 24.11
N ILE A 115 0.13 -6.75 23.36
CA ILE A 115 1.55 -6.71 23.76
C ILE A 115 2.25 -5.56 23.05
N GLU A 116 2.83 -4.65 23.84
CA GLU A 116 3.63 -3.54 23.30
C GLU A 116 4.86 -4.06 22.57
N GLY A 117 5.11 -3.54 21.38
CA GLY A 117 6.20 -3.97 20.51
C GLY A 117 5.85 -5.13 19.58
N ILE A 118 4.71 -5.78 19.79
CA ILE A 118 4.21 -6.87 18.94
C ILE A 118 2.85 -6.49 18.34
N ASP A 119 1.88 -6.19 19.19
CA ASP A 119 0.50 -5.88 18.78
C ASP A 119 0.25 -4.39 18.67
N VAL A 120 0.88 -3.62 19.54
CA VAL A 120 0.75 -2.16 19.66
C VAL A 120 2.10 -1.51 19.82
N CYS A 121 2.20 -0.28 19.38
CA CYS A 121 3.39 0.55 19.57
C CYS A 121 2.99 2.01 19.73
N LYS A 122 3.72 2.75 20.56
CA LYS A 122 3.48 4.17 20.77
C LYS A 122 4.49 5.00 19.99
N TYR A 123 3.99 5.87 19.12
CA TYR A 123 4.78 6.82 18.35
C TYR A 123 4.47 8.23 18.86
N GLY A 124 5.38 8.82 19.64
CA GLY A 124 5.11 10.09 20.29
C GLY A 124 3.94 9.97 21.29
N LYS A 125 2.85 10.67 21.02
CA LYS A 125 1.61 10.59 21.81
C LYS A 125 0.56 9.63 21.24
N GLN A 126 0.83 9.06 20.06
CA GLN A 126 -0.12 8.26 19.33
C GLN A 126 0.14 6.76 19.52
N TRP A 127 -0.87 6.02 19.95
CA TRP A 127 -0.84 4.58 19.94
C TRP A 127 -1.29 4.05 18.58
N VAL A 128 -0.60 3.03 18.10
CA VAL A 128 -0.88 2.30 16.86
C VAL A 128 -1.07 0.83 17.20
N VAL A 129 -2.03 0.18 16.56
CA VAL A 129 -2.35 -1.24 16.75
C VAL A 129 -2.42 -1.94 15.40
N SER A 130 -2.03 -3.22 15.37
CA SER A 130 -2.19 -4.03 14.17
C SER A 130 -3.63 -4.53 14.01
N MET A 131 -4.09 -4.61 12.77
CA MET A 131 -5.41 -5.19 12.46
C MET A 131 -5.48 -6.66 12.91
N GLU A 132 -4.40 -7.41 12.72
CA GLU A 132 -4.30 -8.80 13.14
C GLU A 132 -4.56 -8.96 14.65
N ALA A 133 -3.96 -8.11 15.47
CA ALA A 133 -4.18 -8.12 16.91
C ALA A 133 -5.64 -7.79 17.27
N MET A 134 -6.22 -6.80 16.58
CA MET A 134 -7.63 -6.43 16.80
C MET A 134 -8.57 -7.58 16.42
N GLU A 135 -8.35 -8.22 15.30
CA GLU A 135 -9.17 -9.38 14.87
C GLU A 135 -9.01 -10.57 15.82
N ARG A 136 -7.79 -10.84 16.26
CA ARG A 136 -7.50 -11.93 17.20
C ARG A 136 -8.22 -11.73 18.54
N GLU A 137 -8.20 -10.51 19.07
CA GLU A 137 -8.72 -10.22 20.43
C GLU A 137 -10.18 -9.78 20.44
N TYR A 138 -10.67 -9.13 19.40
CA TYR A 138 -12.01 -8.53 19.35
C TYR A 138 -12.88 -9.07 18.20
N GLY A 139 -12.37 -9.99 17.39
CA GLY A 139 -13.12 -10.62 16.32
C GLY A 139 -13.38 -9.70 15.12
N ILE A 140 -14.46 -9.97 14.40
CA ILE A 140 -14.82 -9.23 13.18
C ILE A 140 -15.21 -7.79 13.52
N PRO A 141 -14.72 -6.79 12.77
CA PRO A 141 -15.10 -5.40 13.01
C PRO A 141 -16.59 -5.15 12.87
N LYS A 142 -17.17 -4.43 13.81
CA LYS A 142 -18.58 -4.05 13.76
C LYS A 142 -18.90 -3.07 12.63
N ASN A 143 -17.97 -2.14 12.36
CA ASN A 143 -18.11 -1.08 11.37
C ASN A 143 -17.11 -1.27 10.23
N SER A 144 -17.17 -2.42 9.55
CA SER A 144 -16.21 -2.79 8.50
C SER A 144 -16.15 -1.80 7.34
N HIS A 145 -17.21 -1.03 7.11
CA HIS A 145 -17.24 0.02 6.09
C HIS A 145 -16.35 1.23 6.40
N LEU A 146 -15.91 1.38 7.66
CA LEU A 146 -15.02 2.45 8.11
C LEU A 146 -13.54 2.06 8.05
N ARG A 147 -13.20 0.92 7.44
CA ARG A 147 -11.80 0.48 7.32
C ARG A 147 -10.93 1.57 6.71
N CYS A 148 -9.80 1.84 7.35
CA CYS A 148 -8.80 2.76 6.83
C CYS A 148 -8.28 2.30 5.46
N ASN A 149 -7.97 3.25 4.60
CA ASN A 149 -7.42 2.98 3.26
C ASN A 149 -6.09 2.18 3.26
N ASN A 150 -5.47 2.04 4.43
CA ASN A 150 -4.21 1.30 4.61
C ASN A 150 -4.40 -0.19 4.97
N THR A 151 -5.64 -0.64 5.15
CA THR A 151 -5.87 -2.06 5.39
C THR A 151 -6.00 -2.77 4.05
N LYS A 152 -5.10 -3.69 3.77
CA LYS A 152 -5.25 -4.54 2.60
C LYS A 152 -6.61 -5.19 2.61
N LYS A 153 -7.35 -4.94 1.56
CA LYS A 153 -8.49 -5.79 1.23
C LYS A 153 -7.97 -7.21 1.04
N GLU A 154 -8.67 -8.11 1.65
CA GLU A 154 -8.49 -9.55 1.66
C GLU A 154 -7.73 -10.11 0.46
N LYS A 155 -6.78 -10.98 0.79
CA LYS A 155 -6.20 -11.92 -0.18
C LYS A 155 -7.35 -12.65 -0.87
N MET A 156 -7.61 -12.25 -2.09
CA MET A 156 -8.31 -13.18 -2.99
C MET A 156 -7.32 -14.18 -3.52
#